data_1baae8de99070f829809badddf35a13b
#
_entry.id   1baae8de99070f829809badddf35a13b
#
_cell.length_a   1.000
_cell.length_b   1.000
_cell.length_c   1.000
_cell.angle_alpha   90.00
_cell.angle_beta   90.00
_cell.angle_gamma   90.00
#
_symmetry.space_group_name_H-M   'P 1'
#
loop_
_entity.id
_entity.type
_entity.pdbx_description
1 polymer ?
#
loop_
_entity_poly.entity_id
_entity_poly.type
_entity_poly.pdbx_seq_one_letter_code
_entity_poly.pdbx_strand_id
1 'polypeptide(L)'
;MPEGSEQINLKANDLAIFTLGSITADSRYGGNHDVPALIRHREDHGWTLWETLAQKAPDFGRPMTFYGNVDEHKWESFTLTMKDDVLLKRIIDYTGNEPGTGALMTWYESGWHLSIVVPAQPHFADLPEGLYTLWGYGFQIDHMGDYIKKPMSEATGQEILTELIKQLGFDDILDHVLATTHVTTAMMPYASALFACRKPGDRPQVIPQGSQNFAFLGQFVEIEDDVVFTVEYSVRGAMLAIYEFFGVDDKSMLLCSYHF
;
A
#
# COMPACT_ATOMS: atom_id res chain seq x y z
N MET A 1 32.35 3.76 15.15
CA MET A 1 31.02 3.25 14.75
C MET A 1 30.05 3.60 15.87
N PRO A 2 28.76 3.90 15.62
CA PRO A 2 27.79 4.10 16.68
C PRO A 2 27.77 2.87 17.61
N GLU A 3 27.54 3.07 18.90
CA GLU A 3 27.35 1.95 19.84
C GLU A 3 26.21 1.05 19.36
N GLY A 4 26.48 -0.25 19.24
CA GLY A 4 25.52 -1.24 18.72
C GLY A 4 25.61 -1.52 17.21
N SER A 5 26.56 -0.93 16.46
CA SER A 5 26.77 -1.29 15.06
C SER A 5 27.59 -2.58 14.94
N GLU A 6 27.11 -3.50 14.13
CA GLU A 6 27.78 -4.74 13.76
C GLU A 6 28.25 -4.67 12.31
N GLN A 7 29.46 -5.16 12.04
CA GLN A 7 29.98 -5.27 10.69
C GLN A 7 29.92 -6.71 10.22
N ILE A 8 29.16 -6.97 9.17
CA ILE A 8 29.09 -8.27 8.51
C ILE A 8 29.99 -8.21 7.27
N ASN A 9 31.01 -9.07 7.21
CA ASN A 9 31.87 -9.18 6.05
C ASN A 9 31.34 -10.25 5.12
N LEU A 10 30.92 -9.85 3.90
CA LEU A 10 30.47 -10.77 2.88
C LEU A 10 31.69 -11.44 2.20
N LYS A 11 31.60 -12.75 1.99
CA LYS A 11 32.53 -13.54 1.18
C LYS A 11 32.07 -13.53 -0.27
N ALA A 12 32.91 -13.96 -1.17
CA ALA A 12 32.62 -13.99 -2.60
C ALA A 12 31.37 -14.83 -2.98
N ASN A 13 31.02 -15.81 -2.17
CA ASN A 13 29.85 -16.67 -2.40
C ASN A 13 28.62 -16.27 -1.57
N ASP A 14 28.71 -15.23 -0.75
CA ASP A 14 27.56 -14.74 0.01
C ASP A 14 26.75 -13.78 -0.90
N LEU A 15 25.43 -13.83 -0.78
CA LEU A 15 24.52 -12.92 -1.46
C LEU A 15 23.90 -11.98 -0.44
N ALA A 16 23.81 -10.71 -0.80
CA ALA A 16 23.10 -9.70 -0.03
C ALA A 16 21.94 -9.14 -0.85
N ILE A 17 20.74 -9.12 -0.27
CA ILE A 17 19.53 -8.63 -0.92
C ILE A 17 18.94 -7.52 -0.05
N PHE A 18 18.67 -6.38 -0.67
CA PHE A 18 18.16 -5.19 0.00
C PHE A 18 16.80 -4.81 -0.57
N THR A 19 15.77 -4.76 0.27
CA THR A 19 14.49 -4.15 -0.12
C THR A 19 14.54 -2.65 0.15
N LEU A 20 14.21 -1.86 -0.86
CA LEU A 20 14.33 -0.41 -0.83
C LEU A 20 12.97 0.26 -0.60
N GLY A 21 12.97 1.27 0.29
CA GLY A 21 11.79 2.10 0.56
C GLY A 21 10.64 1.36 1.23
N SER A 22 9.64 2.11 1.65
CA SER A 22 8.41 1.55 2.23
C SER A 22 7.24 2.51 2.01
N ILE A 23 6.21 2.06 1.32
CA ILE A 23 4.97 2.84 1.13
C ILE A 23 4.14 2.94 2.41
N THR A 24 4.39 2.08 3.39
CA THR A 24 3.72 2.07 4.70
C THR A 24 4.53 2.76 5.80
N ALA A 25 5.70 3.31 5.47
CA ALA A 25 6.49 4.09 6.42
C ALA A 25 5.69 5.27 6.97
N ASP A 26 5.96 5.63 8.22
CA ASP A 26 5.31 6.74 8.94
C ASP A 26 3.77 6.69 8.99
N SER A 27 3.17 5.53 8.73
CA SER A 27 1.72 5.37 8.87
C SER A 27 1.27 5.58 10.32
N ARG A 28 0.11 6.20 10.49
CA ARG A 28 -0.54 6.37 11.80
C ARG A 28 -1.96 5.86 11.73
N TYR A 29 -2.41 5.31 12.84
CA TYR A 29 -3.74 4.71 12.95
C TYR A 29 -4.68 5.60 13.74
N GLY A 30 -5.94 5.57 13.36
CA GLY A 30 -7.07 6.13 14.08
C GLY A 30 -8.11 5.04 14.34
N GLY A 31 -9.27 5.45 14.83
CA GLY A 31 -10.33 4.55 15.20
C GLY A 31 -11.71 5.19 15.07
N ASN A 32 -12.72 4.56 15.69
CA ASN A 32 -14.10 5.05 15.64
C ASN A 32 -14.21 6.55 15.99
N HIS A 33 -13.42 7.01 16.94
CA HIS A 33 -13.51 8.38 17.49
C HIS A 33 -12.21 9.18 17.33
N ASP A 34 -11.19 8.57 16.72
CA ASP A 34 -9.86 9.15 16.60
C ASP A 34 -9.51 9.35 15.13
N VAL A 35 -8.93 10.51 14.82
CA VAL A 35 -8.42 10.85 13.50
C VAL A 35 -6.94 10.44 13.42
N PRO A 36 -6.51 9.71 12.38
CA PRO A 36 -5.09 9.36 12.23
C PRO A 36 -4.25 10.58 11.84
N ALA A 37 -3.11 10.79 12.50
CA ALA A 37 -2.24 11.90 12.20
C ALA A 37 -1.50 11.71 10.86
N LEU A 38 -1.42 12.75 10.03
CA LEU A 38 -0.56 12.77 8.86
C LEU A 38 0.86 13.19 9.25
N ILE A 39 1.82 12.28 9.08
CA ILE A 39 3.24 12.57 9.30
C ILE A 39 3.83 13.16 8.01
N ARG A 40 4.32 14.40 8.09
CA ARG A 40 4.94 15.12 6.96
C ARG A 40 6.46 15.12 7.02
N HIS A 41 7.02 14.82 8.16
CA HIS A 41 8.47 14.69 8.37
C HIS A 41 8.74 13.25 8.78
N ARG A 42 9.70 12.63 8.14
CA ARG A 42 10.03 11.23 8.42
C ARG A 42 10.41 11.04 9.89
N GLU A 43 9.73 10.11 10.54
CA GLU A 43 9.94 9.75 11.94
C GLU A 43 10.48 8.31 12.06
N ASP A 44 10.15 7.44 11.13
CA ASP A 44 10.64 6.07 11.10
C ASP A 44 11.85 5.90 10.16
N HIS A 45 12.32 4.65 10.03
CA HIS A 45 13.52 4.31 9.27
C HIS A 45 13.23 3.63 7.92
N GLY A 46 11.99 3.61 7.45
CA GLY A 46 11.58 2.90 6.23
C GLY A 46 12.33 3.32 4.95
N TRP A 47 12.89 4.53 4.91
CA TRP A 47 13.66 5.07 3.79
C TRP A 47 15.17 5.21 4.08
N THR A 48 15.59 5.08 5.33
CA THR A 48 16.96 5.37 5.78
C THR A 48 18.00 4.47 5.13
N LEU A 49 17.67 3.18 4.94
CA LEU A 49 18.57 2.25 4.26
C LEU A 49 18.87 2.72 2.83
N TRP A 50 17.84 3.05 2.07
CA TRP A 50 18.01 3.49 0.68
C TRP A 50 18.74 4.82 0.59
N GLU A 51 18.47 5.78 1.45
CA GLU A 51 19.23 7.03 1.49
C GLU A 51 20.73 6.81 1.77
N THR A 52 21.03 5.93 2.71
CA THR A 52 22.41 5.58 3.05
C THR A 52 23.12 4.93 1.86
N LEU A 53 22.44 4.05 1.13
CA LEU A 53 22.96 3.40 -0.05
C LEU A 53 23.13 4.40 -1.22
N ALA A 54 22.15 5.24 -1.48
CA ALA A 54 22.18 6.25 -2.53
C ALA A 54 23.31 7.28 -2.38
N GLN A 55 23.78 7.51 -1.14
CA GLN A 55 24.97 8.34 -0.89
C GLN A 55 26.28 7.67 -1.32
N LYS A 56 26.30 6.35 -1.50
CA LYS A 56 27.52 5.60 -1.82
C LYS A 56 27.78 5.54 -3.31
N ALA A 57 26.73 5.51 -4.13
CA ALA A 57 26.86 5.49 -5.58
C ALA A 57 25.65 6.13 -6.27
N PRO A 58 25.86 6.90 -7.36
CA PRO A 58 24.78 7.54 -8.12
C PRO A 58 23.75 6.54 -8.68
N ASP A 59 24.22 5.34 -9.02
CA ASP A 59 23.40 4.28 -9.63
C ASP A 59 22.45 3.59 -8.61
N PHE A 60 22.54 3.95 -7.33
CA PHE A 60 21.66 3.42 -6.30
C PHE A 60 20.37 4.23 -6.13
N GLY A 61 20.07 5.11 -7.10
CA GLY A 61 18.81 5.81 -7.22
C GLY A 61 18.69 7.06 -6.36
N ARG A 62 17.47 7.62 -6.34
CA ARG A 62 17.15 8.88 -5.64
C ARG A 62 15.88 8.74 -4.82
N PRO A 63 15.97 8.25 -3.57
CA PRO A 63 14.79 7.97 -2.74
C PRO A 63 13.90 9.21 -2.50
N MET A 64 14.49 10.42 -2.47
CA MET A 64 13.73 11.67 -2.30
C MET A 64 12.69 11.91 -3.41
N THR A 65 12.90 11.39 -4.62
CA THR A 65 11.91 11.43 -5.71
C THR A 65 10.57 10.80 -5.27
N PHE A 66 10.63 9.80 -4.39
CA PHE A 66 9.47 8.99 -4.00
C PHE A 66 8.84 9.44 -2.69
N TYR A 67 9.62 9.82 -1.69
CA TYR A 67 9.08 10.25 -0.39
C TYR A 67 8.98 11.77 -0.23
N GLY A 68 9.55 12.55 -1.15
CA GLY A 68 9.71 14.00 -0.97
C GLY A 68 8.42 14.81 -1.11
N ASN A 69 7.36 14.26 -1.68
CA ASN A 69 6.09 14.95 -1.88
C ASN A 69 4.92 14.18 -1.26
N VAL A 70 4.75 14.32 0.05
CA VAL A 70 3.67 13.67 0.81
C VAL A 70 2.29 14.03 0.26
N ASP A 71 2.08 15.27 -0.18
CA ASP A 71 0.76 15.71 -0.65
C ASP A 71 0.30 15.01 -1.93
N GLU A 72 1.23 14.54 -2.76
CA GLU A 72 0.92 13.76 -3.96
C GLU A 72 0.72 12.27 -3.68
N HIS A 73 1.26 11.77 -2.55
CA HIS A 73 1.37 10.33 -2.32
C HIS A 73 0.56 9.82 -1.14
N LYS A 74 0.01 10.69 -0.34
CA LYS A 74 -0.78 10.32 0.84
C LYS A 74 -2.12 9.73 0.47
N TRP A 75 -2.49 8.67 1.19
CA TRP A 75 -3.84 8.09 1.20
C TRP A 75 -4.32 7.96 2.64
N GLU A 76 -5.61 7.83 2.79
CA GLU A 76 -6.19 7.30 4.00
C GLU A 76 -6.99 6.04 3.68
N SER A 77 -6.65 4.95 4.34
CA SER A 77 -7.38 3.71 4.26
C SER A 77 -8.18 3.47 5.54
N PHE A 78 -9.17 2.58 5.46
CA PHE A 78 -9.93 2.14 6.60
C PHE A 78 -10.26 0.65 6.48
N THR A 79 -10.30 -0.01 7.63
CA THR A 79 -10.75 -1.40 7.75
C THR A 79 -11.97 -1.42 8.68
N LEU A 80 -13.04 -2.04 8.20
CA LEU A 80 -14.24 -2.30 8.98
C LEU A 80 -14.17 -3.71 9.56
N THR A 81 -14.32 -3.83 10.87
CA THR A 81 -14.54 -5.11 11.53
C THR A 81 -15.99 -5.13 12.06
N MET A 82 -16.82 -5.90 11.39
CA MET A 82 -18.27 -5.98 11.64
C MET A 82 -18.60 -7.16 12.53
N LYS A 83 -19.48 -6.97 13.52
CA LYS A 83 -19.93 -8.00 14.47
C LYS A 83 -21.08 -8.86 13.94
N ASP A 84 -21.59 -8.52 12.76
CA ASP A 84 -22.62 -9.27 12.04
C ASP A 84 -22.47 -9.04 10.53
N ASP A 85 -23.26 -9.75 9.75
CA ASP A 85 -23.21 -9.74 8.30
C ASP A 85 -24.22 -8.79 7.61
N VAL A 86 -24.88 -7.91 8.37
CA VAL A 86 -25.93 -7.04 7.84
C VAL A 86 -25.42 -6.15 6.70
N LEU A 87 -24.32 -5.42 6.93
CA LEU A 87 -23.72 -4.58 5.88
C LEU A 87 -23.18 -5.43 4.72
N LEU A 88 -22.52 -6.53 5.02
CA LEU A 88 -21.96 -7.43 4.01
C LEU A 88 -23.04 -7.97 3.06
N LYS A 89 -24.13 -8.51 3.62
CA LYS A 89 -25.28 -9.00 2.85
C LYS A 89 -25.88 -7.91 1.98
N ARG A 90 -26.03 -6.71 2.53
CA ARG A 90 -26.59 -5.58 1.79
C ARG A 90 -25.71 -5.17 0.60
N ILE A 91 -24.38 -5.23 0.75
CA ILE A 91 -23.44 -4.98 -0.36
C ILE A 91 -23.52 -6.09 -1.41
N ILE A 92 -23.62 -7.35 -1.00
CA ILE A 92 -23.79 -8.49 -1.93
C ILE A 92 -25.08 -8.33 -2.73
N ASP A 93 -26.19 -8.05 -2.08
CA ASP A 93 -27.49 -7.84 -2.72
C ASP A 93 -27.46 -6.67 -3.70
N TYR A 94 -26.77 -5.58 -3.32
CA TYR A 94 -26.63 -4.38 -4.16
C TYR A 94 -25.76 -4.61 -5.39
N THR A 95 -24.67 -5.35 -5.25
CA THR A 95 -23.68 -5.56 -6.33
C THR A 95 -23.92 -6.83 -7.15
N GLY A 96 -24.57 -7.82 -6.57
CA GLY A 96 -24.66 -9.19 -7.12
C GLY A 96 -23.33 -9.95 -7.07
N ASN A 97 -22.31 -9.46 -6.38
CA ASN A 97 -21.00 -10.08 -6.29
C ASN A 97 -20.80 -10.82 -4.97
N GLU A 98 -20.29 -12.03 -5.03
CA GLU A 98 -19.85 -12.78 -3.86
C GLU A 98 -18.54 -12.18 -3.28
N PRO A 99 -18.34 -12.20 -1.95
CA PRO A 99 -17.09 -11.77 -1.34
C PRO A 99 -15.86 -12.45 -1.96
N GLY A 100 -14.83 -11.67 -2.28
CA GLY A 100 -13.61 -12.17 -2.90
C GLY A 100 -13.66 -12.40 -4.41
N THR A 101 -14.82 -12.23 -5.03
CA THR A 101 -14.97 -12.39 -6.50
C THR A 101 -15.18 -11.06 -7.21
N GLY A 102 -15.65 -10.07 -6.49
CA GLY A 102 -15.90 -8.73 -7.01
C GLY A 102 -14.63 -7.91 -7.10
N ALA A 103 -14.68 -6.99 -8.03
CA ALA A 103 -13.66 -5.96 -8.15
C ALA A 103 -13.81 -4.89 -7.06
N LEU A 104 -12.85 -3.99 -7.02
CA LEU A 104 -12.93 -2.73 -6.33
C LEU A 104 -14.20 -1.97 -6.73
N MET A 105 -14.95 -1.49 -5.76
CA MET A 105 -16.09 -0.58 -5.93
C MET A 105 -15.61 0.84 -5.66
N THR A 106 -15.72 1.72 -6.66
CA THR A 106 -15.27 3.11 -6.56
C THR A 106 -16.40 4.08 -6.86
N TRP A 107 -16.60 5.04 -5.95
CA TRP A 107 -17.48 6.19 -6.19
C TRP A 107 -16.64 7.31 -6.76
N TYR A 108 -16.57 7.34 -8.08
CA TYR A 108 -15.73 8.28 -8.83
C TYR A 108 -16.11 9.76 -8.58
N GLU A 109 -17.39 10.03 -8.39
CA GLU A 109 -17.90 11.40 -8.16
C GLU A 109 -17.92 11.79 -6.68
N SER A 110 -17.58 10.87 -5.74
CA SER A 110 -17.53 11.23 -4.32
C SER A 110 -16.39 12.21 -4.04
N GLY A 111 -16.64 13.15 -3.12
CA GLY A 111 -15.65 14.17 -2.77
C GLY A 111 -14.33 13.56 -2.29
N TRP A 112 -14.37 12.40 -1.64
CA TRP A 112 -13.18 11.70 -1.16
C TRP A 112 -12.61 10.68 -2.15
N HIS A 113 -13.27 10.44 -3.30
CA HIS A 113 -12.93 9.36 -4.23
C HIS A 113 -12.84 8.02 -3.50
N LEU A 114 -13.93 7.68 -2.80
CA LEU A 114 -13.99 6.47 -1.98
C LEU A 114 -13.96 5.20 -2.83
N SER A 115 -13.23 4.24 -2.34
CA SER A 115 -13.20 2.89 -2.88
C SER A 115 -13.30 1.87 -1.76
N ILE A 116 -14.01 0.76 -2.00
CA ILE A 116 -14.07 -0.37 -1.06
C ILE A 116 -13.76 -1.68 -1.76
N VAL A 117 -13.27 -2.62 -0.98
CA VAL A 117 -13.03 -4.01 -1.39
C VAL A 117 -13.72 -4.93 -0.38
N VAL A 118 -14.47 -5.88 -0.90
CA VAL A 118 -15.10 -6.95 -0.13
C VAL A 118 -14.31 -8.24 -0.35
N PRO A 119 -13.35 -8.55 0.56
CA PRO A 119 -12.53 -9.75 0.42
C PRO A 119 -13.35 -11.02 0.73
N ALA A 120 -12.81 -12.18 0.36
CA ALA A 120 -13.34 -13.45 0.83
C ALA A 120 -13.38 -13.49 2.36
N GLN A 121 -14.39 -14.15 2.91
CA GLN A 121 -14.58 -14.27 4.36
C GLN A 121 -14.33 -15.71 4.83
N PRO A 122 -13.64 -15.94 5.94
CA PRO A 122 -12.92 -14.94 6.75
C PRO A 122 -11.70 -14.40 5.99
N HIS A 123 -11.46 -13.09 6.10
CA HIS A 123 -10.29 -12.48 5.44
C HIS A 123 -8.97 -12.85 6.12
N PHE A 124 -8.98 -12.97 7.43
CA PHE A 124 -7.84 -13.44 8.22
C PHE A 124 -8.15 -14.83 8.78
N ALA A 125 -7.18 -15.74 8.73
CA ALA A 125 -7.37 -17.12 9.16
C ALA A 125 -7.72 -17.29 10.65
N ASP A 126 -7.31 -16.33 11.48
CA ASP A 126 -7.54 -16.28 12.93
C ASP A 126 -8.68 -15.33 13.33
N LEU A 127 -9.43 -14.80 12.34
CA LEU A 127 -10.59 -13.96 12.63
C LEU A 127 -11.66 -14.78 13.37
N PRO A 128 -12.13 -14.34 14.55
CA PRO A 128 -13.18 -15.04 15.28
C PRO A 128 -14.45 -15.23 14.45
N GLU A 129 -15.13 -16.36 14.64
CA GLU A 129 -16.39 -16.66 13.97
C GLU A 129 -17.44 -15.58 14.27
N GLY A 130 -18.19 -15.18 13.26
CA GLY A 130 -19.20 -14.12 13.35
C GLY A 130 -18.65 -12.70 13.19
N LEU A 131 -17.34 -12.54 13.00
CA LEU A 131 -16.74 -11.28 12.58
C LEU A 131 -16.48 -11.29 11.06
N TYR A 132 -16.70 -10.14 10.46
CA TYR A 132 -16.52 -9.92 9.02
C TYR A 132 -15.63 -8.71 8.77
N THR A 133 -14.89 -8.72 7.68
CA THR A 133 -13.97 -7.64 7.34
C THR A 133 -14.27 -7.07 5.96
N LEU A 134 -14.23 -5.76 5.87
CA LEU A 134 -14.23 -5.01 4.63
C LEU A 134 -13.18 -3.92 4.76
N TRP A 135 -12.53 -3.53 3.67
CA TRP A 135 -11.61 -2.40 3.71
C TRP A 135 -11.84 -1.45 2.54
N GLY A 136 -11.36 -0.24 2.70
CA GLY A 136 -11.48 0.78 1.69
C GLY A 136 -10.44 1.89 1.87
N TYR A 137 -10.51 2.87 0.99
CA TYR A 137 -9.61 4.02 1.02
C TYR A 137 -10.20 5.21 0.27
N GLY A 138 -9.69 6.40 0.56
CA GLY A 138 -9.91 7.60 -0.21
C GLY A 138 -8.62 8.08 -0.86
N PHE A 139 -8.73 8.55 -2.10
CA PHE A 139 -7.60 9.18 -2.81
C PHE A 139 -7.56 10.70 -2.59
N GLN A 140 -8.70 11.35 -2.52
CA GLN A 140 -8.80 12.80 -2.39
C GLN A 140 -9.13 13.20 -0.96
N ILE A 141 -8.25 12.80 -0.05
CA ILE A 141 -8.48 12.91 1.39
C ILE A 141 -8.54 14.35 1.92
N ASP A 142 -8.08 15.34 1.16
CA ASP A 142 -8.18 16.77 1.50
C ASP A 142 -9.44 17.43 0.96
N HIS A 143 -10.25 16.73 0.14
CA HIS A 143 -11.50 17.24 -0.35
C HIS A 143 -12.63 17.04 0.66
N MET A 144 -13.64 17.90 0.57
CA MET A 144 -14.84 17.78 1.41
C MET A 144 -15.66 16.57 1.03
N GLY A 145 -16.12 15.82 2.02
CA GLY A 145 -17.06 14.73 1.82
C GLY A 145 -18.44 15.22 1.38
N ASP A 146 -19.24 14.33 0.78
CA ASP A 146 -20.56 14.67 0.28
C ASP A 146 -21.59 14.76 1.40
N TYR A 147 -21.47 13.94 2.43
CA TYR A 147 -22.35 13.88 3.60
C TYR A 147 -21.64 14.41 4.84
N ILE A 148 -20.44 13.95 5.10
CA ILE A 148 -19.55 14.48 6.15
C ILE A 148 -18.81 15.69 5.57
N LYS A 149 -19.25 16.87 5.97
CA LYS A 149 -18.78 18.16 5.39
C LYS A 149 -17.42 18.59 5.95
N LYS A 150 -16.43 17.70 5.83
CA LYS A 150 -15.02 17.92 6.17
C LYS A 150 -14.09 17.05 5.29
N PRO A 151 -12.79 17.35 5.22
CA PRO A 151 -11.82 16.46 4.58
C PRO A 151 -11.78 15.08 5.24
N MET A 152 -11.53 14.01 4.45
CA MET A 152 -11.38 12.68 5.01
C MET A 152 -10.23 12.62 6.03
N SER A 153 -9.14 13.33 5.73
CA SER A 153 -7.97 13.45 6.63
C SER A 153 -8.26 14.07 8.01
N GLU A 154 -9.46 14.64 8.20
CA GLU A 154 -9.94 15.20 9.46
C GLU A 154 -11.14 14.41 10.02
N ALA A 155 -11.51 13.31 9.37
CA ALA A 155 -12.66 12.51 9.75
C ALA A 155 -12.26 11.35 10.68
N THR A 156 -13.12 11.08 11.66
CA THR A 156 -13.01 9.89 12.49
C THR A 156 -13.50 8.65 11.75
N GLY A 157 -13.16 7.46 12.21
CA GLY A 157 -13.65 6.23 11.61
C GLY A 157 -15.16 6.14 11.51
N GLN A 158 -15.91 6.62 12.51
CA GLN A 158 -17.39 6.65 12.46
C GLN A 158 -17.90 7.63 11.39
N GLU A 159 -17.24 8.74 11.19
CA GLU A 159 -17.60 9.68 10.13
C GLU A 159 -17.31 9.11 8.74
N ILE A 160 -16.19 8.40 8.58
CA ILE A 160 -15.87 7.69 7.33
C ILE A 160 -16.90 6.59 7.05
N LEU A 161 -17.26 5.82 8.07
CA LEU A 161 -18.32 4.81 7.94
C LEU A 161 -19.68 5.44 7.58
N THR A 162 -20.02 6.59 8.18
CA THR A 162 -21.25 7.33 7.87
C THR A 162 -21.25 7.79 6.40
N GLU A 163 -20.16 8.36 5.93
CA GLU A 163 -20.00 8.77 4.52
C GLU A 163 -20.23 7.58 3.60
N LEU A 164 -19.56 6.44 3.87
CA LEU A 164 -19.68 5.22 3.07
C LEU A 164 -21.12 4.70 3.01
N ILE A 165 -21.81 4.57 4.16
CA ILE A 165 -23.18 4.05 4.21
C ILE A 165 -24.14 4.95 3.44
N LYS A 166 -23.95 6.25 3.51
CA LYS A 166 -24.75 7.23 2.75
C LYS A 166 -24.45 7.23 1.25
N GLN A 167 -23.20 7.03 0.86
CA GLN A 167 -22.81 6.83 -0.55
C GLN A 167 -23.44 5.56 -1.15
N LEU A 168 -23.60 4.51 -0.34
CA LEU A 168 -24.30 3.28 -0.71
C LEU A 168 -25.83 3.45 -0.79
N GLY A 169 -26.38 4.50 -0.18
CA GLY A 169 -27.84 4.69 -0.04
C GLY A 169 -28.48 3.75 0.97
N PHE A 170 -27.74 3.34 2.00
CA PHE A 170 -28.18 2.38 3.02
C PHE A 170 -28.53 3.07 4.36
N ASP A 171 -29.18 4.24 4.28
CA ASP A 171 -29.55 5.03 5.46
C ASP A 171 -30.39 4.25 6.48
N ASP A 172 -31.18 3.28 6.02
CA ASP A 172 -32.05 2.45 6.85
C ASP A 172 -31.30 1.53 7.83
N ILE A 173 -30.02 1.22 7.58
CA ILE A 173 -29.18 0.40 8.47
C ILE A 173 -28.06 1.21 9.15
N LEU A 174 -27.98 2.52 8.93
CA LEU A 174 -26.87 3.35 9.41
C LEU A 174 -26.62 3.21 10.93
N ASP A 175 -27.65 3.39 11.75
CA ASP A 175 -27.52 3.34 13.21
C ASP A 175 -27.06 1.96 13.68
N HIS A 176 -27.57 0.89 13.06
CA HIS A 176 -27.17 -0.48 13.36
C HIS A 176 -25.68 -0.69 13.01
N VAL A 177 -25.26 -0.31 11.81
CA VAL A 177 -23.89 -0.48 11.35
C VAL A 177 -22.90 0.32 12.21
N LEU A 178 -23.25 1.54 12.60
CA LEU A 178 -22.42 2.34 13.51
C LEU A 178 -22.26 1.68 14.90
N ALA A 179 -23.30 0.98 15.39
CA ALA A 179 -23.26 0.30 16.68
C ALA A 179 -22.50 -1.03 16.64
N THR A 180 -22.45 -1.71 15.50
CA THR A 180 -21.90 -3.07 15.35
C THR A 180 -20.54 -3.12 14.65
N THR A 181 -20.02 -2.00 14.15
CA THR A 181 -18.79 -1.96 13.37
C THR A 181 -17.69 -1.19 14.10
N HIS A 182 -16.51 -1.81 14.18
CA HIS A 182 -15.29 -1.14 14.54
C HIS A 182 -14.55 -0.68 13.27
N VAL A 183 -14.14 0.57 13.26
CA VAL A 183 -13.37 1.15 12.15
C VAL A 183 -11.95 1.42 12.62
N THR A 184 -10.98 0.86 11.92
CA THR A 184 -9.57 1.24 12.05
C THR A 184 -9.18 2.04 10.82
N THR A 185 -8.75 3.28 11.00
CA THR A 185 -8.26 4.12 9.92
C THR A 185 -6.74 4.12 9.90
N ALA A 186 -6.14 4.33 8.73
CA ALA A 186 -4.69 4.41 8.56
C ALA A 186 -4.34 5.52 7.57
N MET A 187 -3.68 6.56 8.08
CA MET A 187 -3.09 7.62 7.28
C MET A 187 -1.71 7.17 6.80
N MET A 188 -1.51 7.12 5.49
CA MET A 188 -0.29 6.63 4.86
C MET A 188 0.34 7.74 4.00
N PRO A 189 1.46 8.34 4.45
CA PRO A 189 2.09 9.46 3.74
C PRO A 189 2.62 9.11 2.34
N TYR A 190 2.97 7.83 2.11
CA TYR A 190 3.69 7.39 0.91
C TYR A 190 2.96 6.31 0.12
N ALA A 191 1.65 6.12 0.32
CA ALA A 191 0.91 5.00 -0.24
C ALA A 191 1.04 4.87 -1.77
N SER A 192 1.04 5.99 -2.52
CA SER A 192 1.25 5.99 -3.97
C SER A 192 2.64 6.43 -4.43
N ALA A 193 3.61 6.53 -3.52
CA ALA A 193 4.98 6.94 -3.86
C ALA A 193 5.63 6.06 -4.94
N LEU A 194 5.24 4.79 -5.01
CA LEU A 194 5.69 3.88 -6.06
C LEU A 194 5.31 4.34 -7.49
N PHE A 195 4.28 5.20 -7.63
CA PHE A 195 3.84 5.78 -8.90
C PHE A 195 4.41 7.18 -9.16
N ALA A 196 5.30 7.69 -8.31
CA ALA A 196 5.87 9.03 -8.48
C ALA A 196 6.42 9.26 -9.89
N CYS A 197 6.21 10.45 -10.42
CA CYS A 197 6.85 10.89 -11.66
C CYS A 197 8.37 10.89 -11.46
N ARG A 198 9.07 10.08 -12.25
CA ARG A 198 10.52 9.85 -12.09
C ARG A 198 11.27 9.97 -13.40
N LYS A 199 12.57 10.10 -13.30
CA LYS A 199 13.51 10.08 -14.41
C LYS A 199 14.27 8.75 -14.42
N PRO A 200 14.85 8.35 -15.57
CA PRO A 200 15.80 7.25 -15.59
C PRO A 200 16.91 7.44 -14.55
N GLY A 201 17.20 6.40 -13.79
CA GLY A 201 18.18 6.42 -12.69
C GLY A 201 17.63 6.90 -11.34
N ASP A 202 16.35 7.30 -11.22
CA ASP A 202 15.74 7.56 -9.92
C ASP A 202 15.48 6.25 -9.15
N ARG A 203 15.22 5.15 -9.86
CA ARG A 203 15.24 3.79 -9.31
C ARG A 203 16.54 3.11 -9.69
N PRO A 204 17.17 2.36 -8.77
CA PRO A 204 18.32 1.53 -9.13
C PRO A 204 17.86 0.30 -9.91
N GLN A 205 18.75 -0.26 -10.71
CA GLN A 205 18.56 -1.58 -11.33
C GLN A 205 18.44 -2.66 -10.24
N VAL A 206 17.75 -3.76 -10.55
CA VAL A 206 17.69 -4.93 -9.64
C VAL A 206 19.11 -5.39 -9.29
N ILE A 207 19.98 -5.51 -10.29
CA ILE A 207 21.41 -5.74 -10.10
C ILE A 207 22.16 -4.53 -10.64
N PRO A 208 22.70 -3.66 -9.77
CA PRO A 208 23.46 -2.50 -10.19
C PRO A 208 24.69 -2.90 -11.02
N GLN A 209 25.08 -2.06 -11.96
CA GLN A 209 26.22 -2.32 -12.83
C GLN A 209 27.50 -2.61 -12.02
N GLY A 210 28.13 -3.73 -12.28
CA GLY A 210 29.34 -4.18 -11.59
C GLY A 210 29.11 -4.88 -10.26
N SER A 211 27.84 -5.02 -9.83
CA SER A 211 27.50 -5.86 -8.69
C SER A 211 27.74 -7.33 -9.03
N GLN A 212 28.35 -8.07 -8.09
CA GLN A 212 28.61 -9.51 -8.23
C GLN A 212 27.79 -10.36 -7.27
N ASN A 213 27.40 -9.79 -6.13
CA ASN A 213 26.83 -10.54 -5.03
C ASN A 213 25.80 -9.76 -4.21
N PHE A 214 25.24 -8.67 -4.77
CA PHE A 214 24.11 -8.01 -4.14
C PHE A 214 23.08 -7.53 -5.15
N ALA A 215 21.81 -7.47 -4.72
CA ALA A 215 20.70 -7.00 -5.51
C ALA A 215 19.77 -6.10 -4.67
N PHE A 216 19.05 -5.22 -5.38
CA PHE A 216 17.95 -4.43 -4.84
C PHE A 216 16.62 -5.04 -5.26
N LEU A 217 15.67 -5.11 -4.32
CA LEU A 217 14.33 -5.66 -4.56
C LEU A 217 13.24 -4.70 -4.12
N GLY A 218 12.02 -5.08 -4.42
CA GLY A 218 10.80 -4.38 -4.02
C GLY A 218 10.24 -3.47 -5.12
N GLN A 219 9.37 -2.56 -4.73
CA GLN A 219 8.63 -1.70 -5.66
C GLN A 219 9.46 -0.51 -6.19
N PHE A 220 10.63 -0.28 -5.62
CA PHE A 220 11.48 0.87 -5.92
C PHE A 220 12.75 0.52 -6.72
N VAL A 221 12.76 -0.64 -7.38
CA VAL A 221 13.79 -1.00 -8.36
C VAL A 221 13.29 -0.73 -9.78
N GLU A 222 14.20 -0.60 -10.74
CA GLU A 222 13.85 -0.47 -12.17
C GLU A 222 13.84 -1.85 -12.81
N ILE A 223 12.72 -2.20 -13.42
CA ILE A 223 12.57 -3.36 -14.30
C ILE A 223 12.16 -2.81 -15.67
N GLU A 224 12.99 -3.06 -16.66
CA GLU A 224 12.77 -2.59 -18.04
C GLU A 224 11.48 -3.22 -18.59
N ASP A 225 10.71 -2.41 -19.31
CA ASP A 225 9.42 -2.80 -19.93
C ASP A 225 8.34 -3.31 -18.95
N ASP A 226 8.46 -2.93 -17.66
CA ASP A 226 7.48 -3.30 -16.66
C ASP A 226 6.93 -2.09 -15.91
N VAL A 227 5.72 -2.23 -15.36
CA VAL A 227 5.04 -1.20 -14.59
C VAL A 227 4.79 -1.69 -13.16
N VAL A 228 5.30 -0.95 -12.19
CA VAL A 228 5.02 -1.24 -10.79
C VAL A 228 3.56 -1.00 -10.50
N PHE A 229 2.85 -2.04 -10.09
CA PHE A 229 1.45 -1.95 -9.67
C PHE A 229 1.12 -2.93 -8.55
N THR A 230 1.55 -4.17 -8.67
CA THR A 230 1.17 -5.25 -7.79
C THR A 230 2.38 -5.96 -7.19
N VAL A 231 2.14 -6.98 -6.39
CA VAL A 231 3.18 -7.82 -5.77
C VAL A 231 4.05 -8.51 -6.81
N GLU A 232 3.50 -8.83 -7.99
CA GLU A 232 4.22 -9.49 -9.08
C GLU A 232 5.47 -8.73 -9.51
N TYR A 233 5.44 -7.40 -9.47
CA TYR A 233 6.63 -6.60 -9.77
C TYR A 233 7.79 -6.93 -8.83
N SER A 234 7.51 -7.03 -7.52
CA SER A 234 8.52 -7.39 -6.52
C SER A 234 9.00 -8.84 -6.68
N VAL A 235 8.08 -9.76 -7.02
CA VAL A 235 8.42 -11.17 -7.31
C VAL A 235 9.30 -11.26 -8.55
N ARG A 236 8.97 -10.53 -9.60
CA ARG A 236 9.76 -10.47 -10.85
C ARG A 236 11.17 -9.95 -10.58
N GLY A 237 11.29 -8.88 -9.81
CA GLY A 237 12.61 -8.37 -9.39
C GLY A 237 13.44 -9.44 -8.65
N ALA A 238 12.82 -10.19 -7.75
CA ALA A 238 13.48 -11.29 -7.04
C ALA A 238 13.91 -12.42 -8.00
N MET A 239 13.06 -12.80 -8.94
CA MET A 239 13.38 -13.82 -9.95
C MET A 239 14.54 -13.36 -10.85
N LEU A 240 14.54 -12.10 -11.31
CA LEU A 240 15.65 -11.53 -12.09
C LEU A 240 16.97 -11.63 -11.33
N ALA A 241 16.99 -11.26 -10.05
CA ALA A 241 18.19 -11.35 -9.23
C ALA A 241 18.71 -12.79 -9.09
N ILE A 242 17.81 -13.73 -8.82
CA ILE A 242 18.19 -15.15 -8.63
C ILE A 242 18.66 -15.76 -9.95
N TYR A 243 17.99 -15.50 -11.07
CA TYR A 243 18.37 -16.04 -12.36
C TYR A 243 19.77 -15.54 -12.80
N GLU A 244 20.06 -14.28 -12.54
CA GLU A 244 21.39 -13.73 -12.85
C GLU A 244 22.46 -14.34 -11.94
N PHE A 245 22.24 -14.41 -10.62
CA PHE A 245 23.24 -14.92 -9.68
C PHE A 245 23.52 -16.41 -9.86
N PHE A 246 22.57 -17.20 -10.30
CA PHE A 246 22.72 -18.64 -10.48
C PHE A 246 22.85 -19.07 -11.94
N GLY A 247 22.97 -18.12 -12.88
CA GLY A 247 23.15 -18.40 -14.29
C GLY A 247 21.98 -19.20 -14.90
N VAL A 248 20.74 -18.88 -14.51
CA VAL A 248 19.55 -19.53 -15.07
C VAL A 248 19.19 -18.84 -16.37
N ASP A 249 19.32 -19.55 -17.49
CA ASP A 249 19.05 -18.99 -18.82
C ASP A 249 17.56 -18.95 -19.18
N ASP A 250 16.74 -19.78 -18.53
CA ASP A 250 15.29 -19.82 -18.81
C ASP A 250 14.56 -18.63 -18.18
N LYS A 251 14.47 -17.57 -18.94
CA LYS A 251 13.71 -16.34 -18.58
C LYS A 251 12.26 -16.37 -19.09
N SER A 252 11.77 -17.52 -19.58
CA SER A 252 10.43 -17.61 -20.18
C SER A 252 9.30 -17.24 -19.22
N MET A 253 9.48 -17.47 -17.93
CA MET A 253 8.51 -17.08 -16.87
C MET A 253 8.51 -15.56 -16.58
N LEU A 254 9.53 -14.81 -17.00
CA LEU A 254 9.60 -13.38 -16.84
C LEU A 254 8.84 -12.61 -17.92
N LEU A 255 8.51 -13.29 -19.01
CA LEU A 255 7.85 -12.72 -20.19
C LEU A 255 6.37 -13.08 -20.26
N CYS A 256 5.63 -13.00 -19.16
CA CYS A 256 4.19 -12.79 -19.27
C CYS A 256 3.97 -11.36 -19.81
N SER A 257 4.25 -11.19 -21.10
CA SER A 257 3.80 -10.03 -21.83
C SER A 257 2.28 -10.07 -21.87
N TYR A 258 1.63 -9.29 -21.05
CA TYR A 258 0.24 -8.93 -21.29
C TYR A 258 0.21 -8.11 -22.59
N HIS A 259 -0.04 -8.78 -23.70
CA HIS A 259 -0.50 -8.09 -24.89
C HIS A 259 -1.96 -7.72 -24.61
N PHE A 260 -2.19 -6.45 -24.27
CA PHE A 260 -3.51 -5.85 -24.29
C PHE A 260 -3.92 -5.51 -25.73
#